data_5ab5fafc22f02b6de905736f2778a0fe
#
_entry.id   5ab5fafc22f02b6de905736f2778a0fe
#
_cell.length_a   1.000
_cell.length_b   1.000
_cell.length_c   1.000
_cell.angle_alpha   90.00
_cell.angle_beta   90.00
_cell.angle_gamma   90.00
#
_symmetry.space_group_name_H-M   'P 1'
#
loop_
_entity.id
_entity.type
_entity.pdbx_description
1 polymer ?
#
loop_
_entity_poly.entity_id
_entity_poly.type
_entity_poly.pdbx_seq_one_letter_code
_entity_poly.pdbx_strand_id
1 'polypeptide(L)'
;MNIIPDHYQNHGLACRWVVLEMLGKILVEKKMISDIKESDNFPFKGMVPEHKARSLSLLENILRNMSTLDNMINDYLTQKTNIRVMNILRICSAEILIDKIAYHAAVDSAVRLAKFDKKLFRFSGLINAVCRKISKAVKDGKVLDNPSLSNDFEVLLKKAYRTDIIKKFGLAQASRPPLDLTLRDERLTKNYANLLDAKILPSGSLRLLHQRQVSKLAGYDMGDWWVQDFSASIPVRLLGDINGLQILDVCAAPGGKTMQLVANGAVVTAIEVSKRRSKLLSENLLRTGLMAHIKTEDICNSKMEELYDAVLVDAPCSSTGTIRRNCDLQFLEPL
;
A
#
# COMPACT_ATOMS: atom_id res chain seq x y z
N MET A 1 13.46 -21.12 5.20
CA MET A 1 12.40 -20.72 4.24
C MET A 1 11.05 -21.04 4.84
N ASN A 2 10.23 -20.05 5.17
CA ASN A 2 8.85 -20.32 5.56
C ASN A 2 8.06 -20.63 4.30
N ILE A 3 7.92 -21.91 4.03
CA ILE A 3 7.14 -22.42 2.91
C ILE A 3 5.67 -22.46 3.34
N ILE A 4 4.77 -22.06 2.44
CA ILE A 4 3.33 -22.24 2.67
C ILE A 4 3.09 -23.73 2.89
N PRO A 5 2.47 -24.16 4.02
CA PRO A 5 2.25 -25.58 4.27
C PRO A 5 1.45 -26.24 3.15
N ASP A 6 1.84 -27.45 2.76
CA ASP A 6 1.30 -28.18 1.59
C ASP A 6 -0.23 -28.30 1.59
N HIS A 7 -0.83 -28.51 2.77
CA HIS A 7 -2.28 -28.59 2.89
C HIS A 7 -3.00 -27.27 2.51
N TYR A 8 -2.35 -26.12 2.62
CA TYR A 8 -2.92 -24.86 2.11
C TYR A 8 -2.68 -24.69 0.61
N GLN A 9 -1.55 -25.15 0.08
CA GLN A 9 -1.27 -25.13 -1.37
C GLN A 9 -2.21 -26.04 -2.13
N ASN A 10 -2.33 -27.28 -1.71
CA ASN A 10 -3.11 -28.32 -2.39
C ASN A 10 -4.63 -28.04 -2.43
N HIS A 11 -5.13 -27.18 -1.55
CA HIS A 11 -6.55 -26.82 -1.50
C HIS A 11 -6.87 -25.41 -1.99
N GLY A 12 -5.95 -24.75 -2.68
CA GLY A 12 -6.14 -23.39 -3.20
C GLY A 12 -6.28 -22.31 -2.13
N LEU A 13 -5.81 -22.55 -0.90
CA LEU A 13 -5.93 -21.67 0.24
C LEU A 13 -4.69 -20.77 0.45
N ALA A 14 -3.64 -20.95 -0.36
CA ALA A 14 -2.35 -20.27 -0.18
C ALA A 14 -2.48 -18.74 0.00
N CYS A 15 -3.24 -18.09 -0.89
CA CYS A 15 -3.44 -16.63 -0.79
C CYS A 15 -4.12 -16.22 0.52
N ARG A 16 -5.16 -16.95 0.94
CA ARG A 16 -5.92 -16.67 2.15
C ARG A 16 -5.09 -16.91 3.41
N TRP A 17 -4.30 -17.97 3.41
CA TRP A 17 -3.38 -18.26 4.51
C TRP A 17 -2.32 -17.15 4.65
N VAL A 18 -1.73 -16.70 3.53
CA VAL A 18 -0.77 -15.58 3.53
C VAL A 18 -1.42 -14.32 4.07
N VAL A 19 -2.67 -14.01 3.67
CA VAL A 19 -3.41 -12.85 4.20
C VAL A 19 -3.67 -12.99 5.70
N LEU A 20 -4.03 -14.19 6.18
CA LEU A 20 -4.22 -14.47 7.61
C LEU A 20 -2.94 -14.19 8.41
N GLU A 21 -1.78 -14.64 7.91
CA GLU A 21 -0.48 -14.39 8.56
C GLU A 21 -0.10 -12.91 8.50
N MET A 22 -0.32 -12.22 7.35
CA MET A 22 -0.04 -10.79 7.23
C MET A 22 -0.91 -9.96 8.18
N LEU A 23 -2.21 -10.27 8.31
CA LEU A 23 -3.09 -9.60 9.28
C LEU A 23 -2.58 -9.79 10.72
N GLY A 24 -2.08 -10.97 11.08
CA GLY A 24 -1.45 -11.20 12.38
C GLY A 24 -0.24 -10.29 12.59
N LYS A 25 0.65 -10.19 11.61
CA LYS A 25 1.83 -9.33 11.70
C LYS A 25 1.50 -7.83 11.79
N ILE A 26 0.50 -7.38 11.04
CA ILE A 26 0.08 -5.97 11.07
C ILE A 26 -0.63 -5.62 12.38
N LEU A 27 -1.62 -6.43 12.77
CA LEU A 27 -2.52 -6.07 13.88
C LEU A 27 -1.92 -6.37 15.25
N VAL A 28 -1.05 -7.40 15.35
CA VAL A 28 -0.46 -7.85 16.62
C VAL A 28 1.01 -7.43 16.74
N GLU A 29 1.82 -7.67 15.68
CA GLU A 29 3.25 -7.33 15.72
C GLU A 29 3.54 -5.89 15.24
N LYS A 30 2.53 -5.14 14.82
CA LYS A 30 2.62 -3.73 14.35
C LYS A 30 3.62 -3.52 13.21
N LYS A 31 3.77 -4.51 12.33
CA LYS A 31 4.67 -4.45 11.16
C LYS A 31 3.99 -3.84 9.95
N MET A 32 4.71 -3.03 9.20
CA MET A 32 4.25 -2.49 7.91
C MET A 32 4.16 -3.58 6.85
N ILE A 33 3.23 -3.41 5.90
CA ILE A 33 3.12 -4.29 4.71
C ILE A 33 4.45 -4.33 3.95
N SER A 34 5.14 -3.18 3.81
CA SER A 34 6.46 -3.09 3.17
C SER A 34 7.46 -4.05 3.80
N ASP A 35 7.58 -4.03 5.12
CA ASP A 35 8.55 -4.83 5.88
C ASP A 35 8.23 -6.32 5.81
N ILE A 36 6.94 -6.67 5.86
CA ILE A 36 6.49 -8.05 5.73
C ILE A 36 6.82 -8.61 4.33
N LYS A 37 6.60 -7.82 3.27
CA LYS A 37 6.89 -8.21 1.89
C LYS A 37 8.38 -8.48 1.64
N GLU A 38 9.23 -7.74 2.32
CA GLU A 38 10.68 -7.81 2.17
C GLU A 38 11.35 -8.84 3.08
N SER A 39 10.63 -9.30 4.10
CA SER A 39 11.15 -10.28 5.05
C SER A 39 11.46 -11.62 4.38
N ASP A 40 12.71 -12.07 4.53
CA ASP A 40 13.16 -13.39 4.02
C ASP A 40 12.47 -14.55 4.75
N ASN A 41 11.99 -14.30 5.95
CA ASN A 41 11.31 -15.27 6.80
C ASN A 41 9.79 -15.35 6.53
N PHE A 42 9.30 -14.71 5.48
CA PHE A 42 7.89 -14.75 5.14
C PHE A 42 7.68 -15.30 3.72
N PRO A 43 6.70 -16.19 3.51
CA PRO A 43 6.53 -16.95 2.26
C PRO A 43 6.15 -16.09 1.06
N PHE A 44 5.86 -14.81 1.25
CA PHE A 44 5.43 -13.91 0.18
C PHE A 44 6.43 -13.87 -1.00
N LYS A 45 7.73 -13.86 -0.72
CA LYS A 45 8.76 -13.83 -1.77
C LYS A 45 8.70 -15.04 -2.73
N GLY A 46 8.38 -16.21 -2.21
CA GLY A 46 8.29 -17.47 -2.99
C GLY A 46 7.00 -17.65 -3.77
N MET A 47 6.01 -16.77 -3.61
CA MET A 47 4.74 -16.89 -4.33
C MET A 47 4.87 -16.43 -5.79
N VAL A 48 4.07 -17.03 -6.68
CA VAL A 48 3.91 -16.54 -8.06
C VAL A 48 3.26 -15.14 -8.09
N PRO A 49 3.55 -14.30 -9.10
CA PRO A 49 3.09 -12.92 -9.15
C PRO A 49 1.57 -12.75 -8.99
N GLU A 50 0.78 -13.61 -9.59
CA GLU A 50 -0.69 -13.57 -9.54
C GLU A 50 -1.21 -13.81 -8.11
N HIS A 51 -0.61 -14.77 -7.41
CA HIS A 51 -0.97 -15.04 -6.01
C HIS A 51 -0.54 -13.91 -5.08
N LYS A 52 0.63 -13.27 -5.32
CA LYS A 52 1.05 -12.07 -4.60
C LYS A 52 0.04 -10.94 -4.77
N ALA A 53 -0.34 -10.65 -6.02
CA ALA A 53 -1.28 -9.60 -6.34
C ALA A 53 -2.65 -9.83 -5.69
N ARG A 54 -3.17 -11.08 -5.75
CA ARG A 54 -4.43 -11.47 -5.12
C ARG A 54 -4.37 -11.34 -3.60
N SER A 55 -3.28 -11.79 -2.96
CA SER A 55 -3.12 -11.70 -1.51
C SER A 55 -3.07 -10.24 -1.05
N LEU A 56 -2.32 -9.38 -1.74
CA LEU A 56 -2.25 -7.95 -1.43
C LEU A 56 -3.60 -7.27 -1.65
N SER A 57 -4.30 -7.58 -2.75
CA SER A 57 -5.61 -7.03 -3.02
C SER A 57 -6.61 -7.34 -1.91
N LEU A 58 -6.69 -8.61 -1.50
CA LEU A 58 -7.59 -9.04 -0.42
C LEU A 58 -7.20 -8.41 0.93
N LEU A 59 -5.89 -8.38 1.25
CA LEU A 59 -5.39 -7.73 2.46
C LEU A 59 -5.78 -6.26 2.51
N GLU A 60 -5.49 -5.50 1.44
CA GLU A 60 -5.83 -4.08 1.36
C GLU A 60 -7.33 -3.85 1.47
N ASN A 61 -8.17 -4.67 0.82
CA ASN A 61 -9.62 -4.58 0.91
C ASN A 61 -10.11 -4.77 2.36
N ILE A 62 -9.49 -5.70 3.10
CA ILE A 62 -9.80 -5.91 4.53
C ILE A 62 -9.38 -4.69 5.35
N LEU A 63 -8.13 -4.23 5.20
CA LEU A 63 -7.61 -3.11 6.02
C LEU A 63 -8.39 -1.81 5.77
N ARG A 64 -8.77 -1.53 4.53
CA ARG A 64 -9.56 -0.35 4.15
C ARG A 64 -10.98 -0.36 4.70
N ASN A 65 -11.55 -1.53 4.89
CA ASN A 65 -12.93 -1.70 5.31
C ASN A 65 -13.05 -2.39 6.68
N MET A 66 -11.96 -2.43 7.47
CA MET A 66 -11.91 -3.26 8.68
C MET A 66 -13.00 -2.89 9.67
N SER A 67 -13.23 -1.61 9.94
CA SER A 67 -14.25 -1.16 10.88
C SER A 67 -15.66 -1.61 10.46
N THR A 68 -15.99 -1.49 9.19
CA THR A 68 -17.32 -1.89 8.67
C THR A 68 -17.47 -3.40 8.59
N LEU A 69 -16.41 -4.12 8.25
CA LEU A 69 -16.39 -5.59 8.31
C LEU A 69 -16.56 -6.09 9.74
N ASP A 70 -15.86 -5.47 10.70
CA ASP A 70 -15.96 -5.83 12.12
C ASP A 70 -17.36 -5.57 12.68
N ASN A 71 -18.00 -4.45 12.35
CA ASN A 71 -19.37 -4.16 12.73
C ASN A 71 -20.30 -5.26 12.21
N MET A 72 -20.23 -5.58 10.92
CA MET A 72 -21.04 -6.64 10.34
C MET A 72 -20.79 -8.01 10.97
N ILE A 73 -19.55 -8.38 11.26
CA ILE A 73 -19.22 -9.64 11.92
C ILE A 73 -19.77 -9.68 13.33
N ASN A 74 -19.63 -8.58 14.09
CA ASN A 74 -20.07 -8.48 15.49
C ASN A 74 -21.59 -8.60 15.63
N ASP A 75 -22.39 -8.22 14.62
CA ASP A 75 -23.85 -8.45 14.62
C ASP A 75 -24.23 -9.95 14.76
N TYR A 76 -23.29 -10.85 14.42
CA TYR A 76 -23.52 -12.30 14.43
C TYR A 76 -22.66 -13.07 15.44
N LEU A 77 -21.79 -12.37 16.19
CA LEU A 77 -21.02 -12.94 17.28
C LEU A 77 -21.75 -12.72 18.62
N THR A 78 -21.93 -13.79 19.39
CA THR A 78 -22.50 -13.71 20.72
C THR A 78 -21.51 -13.31 21.81
N GLN A 79 -20.22 -13.48 21.54
CA GLN A 79 -19.11 -13.11 22.44
C GLN A 79 -17.83 -12.86 21.66
N LYS A 80 -16.92 -12.11 22.29
CA LYS A 80 -15.60 -11.81 21.70
C LYS A 80 -14.82 -13.10 21.39
N THR A 81 -14.17 -13.15 20.25
CA THR A 81 -13.32 -14.25 19.83
C THR A 81 -11.85 -13.82 19.72
N ASN A 82 -10.94 -14.78 19.55
CA ASN A 82 -9.54 -14.46 19.37
C ASN A 82 -9.29 -13.78 18.01
N ILE A 83 -8.21 -13.01 17.94
CA ILE A 83 -7.86 -12.19 16.74
C ILE A 83 -7.73 -13.05 15.48
N ARG A 84 -7.22 -14.28 15.59
CA ARG A 84 -6.99 -15.14 14.45
C ARG A 84 -8.29 -15.68 13.85
N VAL A 85 -9.29 -16.02 14.71
CA VAL A 85 -10.65 -16.34 14.26
C VAL A 85 -11.30 -15.13 13.63
N MET A 86 -11.17 -13.94 14.25
CA MET A 86 -11.69 -12.69 13.69
C MET A 86 -11.10 -12.41 12.31
N ASN A 87 -9.79 -12.63 12.10
CA ASN A 87 -9.15 -12.45 10.81
C ASN A 87 -9.69 -13.41 9.73
N ILE A 88 -10.02 -14.66 10.08
CA ILE A 88 -10.68 -15.58 9.13
C ILE A 88 -12.09 -15.07 8.76
N LEU A 89 -12.85 -14.57 9.74
CA LEU A 89 -14.15 -13.97 9.49
C LEU A 89 -14.04 -12.72 8.60
N ARG A 90 -13.04 -11.86 8.82
CA ARG A 90 -12.73 -10.69 7.95
C ARG A 90 -12.41 -11.10 6.53
N ILE A 91 -11.58 -12.14 6.34
CA ILE A 91 -11.26 -12.70 5.01
C ILE A 91 -12.53 -13.14 4.29
N CYS A 92 -13.36 -13.99 4.93
CA CYS A 92 -14.60 -14.47 4.34
C CYS A 92 -15.56 -13.32 4.00
N SER A 93 -15.74 -12.37 4.92
CA SER A 93 -16.63 -11.23 4.72
C SER A 93 -16.16 -10.32 3.58
N ALA A 94 -14.87 -10.04 3.49
CA ALA A 94 -14.29 -9.24 2.41
C ALA A 94 -14.44 -9.93 1.04
N GLU A 95 -14.19 -11.24 0.96
CA GLU A 95 -14.40 -12.01 -0.27
C GLU A 95 -15.86 -11.95 -0.74
N ILE A 96 -16.83 -12.04 0.18
CA ILE A 96 -18.25 -11.99 -0.15
C ILE A 96 -18.68 -10.57 -0.55
N LEU A 97 -18.37 -9.58 0.30
CA LEU A 97 -18.92 -8.23 0.22
C LEU A 97 -18.18 -7.34 -0.79
N ILE A 98 -16.87 -7.50 -0.90
CA ILE A 98 -16.00 -6.61 -1.69
C ILE A 98 -15.56 -7.31 -2.98
N ASP A 99 -14.97 -8.51 -2.88
CA ASP A 99 -14.41 -9.22 -4.03
C ASP A 99 -15.49 -9.98 -4.84
N LYS A 100 -16.73 -10.06 -4.32
CA LYS A 100 -17.88 -10.72 -4.97
C LYS A 100 -17.62 -12.19 -5.28
N ILE A 101 -16.86 -12.86 -4.46
CA ILE A 101 -16.62 -14.32 -4.55
C ILE A 101 -17.92 -15.05 -4.20
N ALA A 102 -18.16 -16.16 -4.88
CA ALA A 102 -19.33 -17.02 -4.62
C ALA A 102 -19.40 -17.44 -3.16
N TYR A 103 -20.54 -17.25 -2.52
CA TYR A 103 -20.74 -17.42 -1.07
C TYR A 103 -20.26 -18.78 -0.56
N HIS A 104 -20.59 -19.88 -1.28
CA HIS A 104 -20.20 -21.22 -0.89
C HIS A 104 -18.66 -21.39 -0.91
N ALA A 105 -17.96 -20.78 -1.88
CA ALA A 105 -16.51 -20.87 -1.99
C ALA A 105 -15.81 -20.09 -0.88
N ALA A 106 -16.31 -18.89 -0.54
CA ALA A 106 -15.76 -18.09 0.54
C ALA A 106 -15.94 -18.78 1.90
N VAL A 107 -17.15 -19.29 2.18
CA VAL A 107 -17.47 -20.00 3.44
C VAL A 107 -16.64 -21.29 3.56
N ASP A 108 -16.58 -22.15 2.51
CA ASP A 108 -15.79 -23.36 2.53
C ASP A 108 -14.31 -23.08 2.78
N SER A 109 -13.75 -22.05 2.13
CA SER A 109 -12.37 -21.64 2.32
C SER A 109 -12.08 -21.19 3.74
N ALA A 110 -12.96 -20.40 4.36
CA ALA A 110 -12.81 -19.97 5.73
C ALA A 110 -12.85 -21.14 6.73
N VAL A 111 -13.77 -22.07 6.52
CA VAL A 111 -13.85 -23.29 7.35
C VAL A 111 -12.61 -24.15 7.20
N ARG A 112 -12.08 -24.32 5.99
CA ARG A 112 -10.85 -25.08 5.75
C ARG A 112 -9.63 -24.41 6.37
N LEU A 113 -9.50 -23.08 6.30
CA LEU A 113 -8.44 -22.35 6.99
C LEU A 113 -8.42 -22.67 8.49
N ALA A 114 -9.61 -22.72 9.12
CA ALA A 114 -9.71 -23.06 10.54
C ALA A 114 -9.42 -24.55 10.81
N LYS A 115 -9.88 -25.48 9.93
CA LYS A 115 -9.69 -26.90 10.12
C LYS A 115 -8.22 -27.34 9.98
N PHE A 116 -7.46 -26.68 9.14
CA PHE A 116 -6.04 -27.01 8.95
C PHE A 116 -5.11 -26.41 10.03
N ASP A 117 -5.60 -25.47 10.83
CA ASP A 117 -4.87 -24.93 11.97
C ASP A 117 -5.32 -25.65 13.26
N LYS A 118 -4.41 -26.42 13.89
CA LYS A 118 -4.70 -27.17 15.11
C LYS A 118 -5.27 -26.31 16.25
N LYS A 119 -4.88 -25.03 16.32
CA LYS A 119 -5.35 -24.11 17.35
C LYS A 119 -6.75 -23.55 17.05
N LEU A 120 -7.16 -23.56 15.77
CA LEU A 120 -8.41 -22.97 15.30
C LEU A 120 -9.48 -24.04 14.97
N PHE A 121 -9.10 -25.32 14.88
CA PHE A 121 -10.01 -26.42 14.51
C PHE A 121 -11.33 -26.38 15.29
N ARG A 122 -11.26 -26.15 16.61
CA ARG A 122 -12.45 -26.08 17.49
C ARG A 122 -13.40 -24.92 17.14
N PHE A 123 -12.94 -23.90 16.45
CA PHE A 123 -13.74 -22.74 16.03
C PHE A 123 -14.35 -22.90 14.63
N SER A 124 -14.09 -24.00 13.94
CA SER A 124 -14.59 -24.21 12.55
C SER A 124 -16.12 -24.16 12.47
N GLY A 125 -16.81 -24.64 13.49
CA GLY A 125 -18.29 -24.56 13.59
C GLY A 125 -18.78 -23.12 13.76
N LEU A 126 -18.15 -22.32 14.64
CA LEU A 126 -18.45 -20.91 14.82
C LEU A 126 -18.23 -20.12 13.53
N ILE A 127 -17.06 -20.32 12.88
CA ILE A 127 -16.73 -19.65 11.61
C ILE A 127 -17.77 -19.98 10.55
N ASN A 128 -18.14 -21.27 10.39
CA ASN A 128 -19.17 -21.68 9.44
C ASN A 128 -20.51 -20.99 9.71
N ALA A 129 -20.94 -20.96 10.98
CA ALA A 129 -22.23 -20.37 11.37
C ALA A 129 -22.27 -18.86 11.09
N VAL A 130 -21.21 -18.10 11.48
CA VAL A 130 -21.14 -16.66 11.28
C VAL A 130 -21.04 -16.34 9.78
N CYS A 131 -20.15 -16.99 9.03
CA CYS A 131 -19.99 -16.77 7.58
C CYS A 131 -21.30 -17.04 6.81
N ARG A 132 -22.06 -18.10 7.20
CA ARG A 132 -23.38 -18.39 6.59
C ARG A 132 -24.42 -17.32 6.90
N LYS A 133 -24.44 -16.78 8.13
CA LYS A 133 -25.35 -15.68 8.51
C LYS A 133 -25.03 -14.41 7.72
N ILE A 134 -23.74 -14.06 7.57
CA ILE A 134 -23.30 -12.94 6.74
C ILE A 134 -23.71 -13.16 5.28
N SER A 135 -23.45 -14.36 4.74
CA SER A 135 -23.84 -14.71 3.35
C SER A 135 -25.34 -14.57 3.12
N LYS A 136 -26.16 -14.98 4.08
CA LYS A 136 -27.61 -14.82 4.01
C LYS A 136 -28.01 -13.34 4.04
N ALA A 137 -27.47 -12.57 4.99
CA ALA A 137 -27.76 -11.13 5.10
C ALA A 137 -27.42 -10.37 3.81
N VAL A 138 -26.28 -10.69 3.17
CA VAL A 138 -25.89 -10.09 1.88
C VAL A 138 -26.86 -10.47 0.76
N LYS A 139 -27.31 -11.72 0.71
CA LYS A 139 -28.36 -12.13 -0.24
C LYS A 139 -29.69 -11.38 -0.02
N ASP A 140 -29.99 -11.09 1.25
CA ASP A 140 -31.19 -10.35 1.66
C ASP A 140 -31.00 -8.81 1.50
N GLY A 141 -29.92 -8.36 0.85
CA GLY A 141 -29.68 -6.97 0.50
C GLY A 141 -28.86 -6.16 1.50
N LYS A 142 -28.31 -6.77 2.57
CA LYS A 142 -27.43 -6.06 3.51
C LYS A 142 -26.11 -5.70 2.81
N VAL A 143 -25.73 -4.42 2.90
CA VAL A 143 -24.49 -3.86 2.37
C VAL A 143 -23.59 -3.40 3.52
N LEU A 144 -22.32 -3.14 3.22
CA LEU A 144 -21.41 -2.51 4.18
C LEU A 144 -21.82 -1.05 4.41
N ASP A 145 -21.69 -0.61 5.64
CA ASP A 145 -21.77 0.81 5.99
C ASP A 145 -20.66 1.62 5.30
N ASN A 146 -20.77 2.94 5.39
CA ASN A 146 -19.69 3.81 4.93
C ASN A 146 -18.41 3.52 5.70
N PRO A 147 -17.27 3.34 4.98
CA PRO A 147 -16.02 3.03 5.63
C PRO A 147 -15.54 4.18 6.52
N SER A 148 -15.05 3.82 7.69
CA SER A 148 -14.43 4.70 8.67
C SER A 148 -12.99 4.27 8.95
N LEU A 149 -12.21 5.17 9.52
CA LEU A 149 -10.87 4.86 10.02
C LEU A 149 -10.95 3.99 11.28
N SER A 150 -9.83 3.41 11.69
CA SER A 150 -9.75 2.74 12.99
C SER A 150 -9.97 3.75 14.12
N ASN A 151 -10.58 3.32 15.23
CA ASN A 151 -10.89 4.20 16.36
C ASN A 151 -9.65 4.91 16.90
N ASP A 152 -8.53 4.18 17.05
CA ASP A 152 -7.29 4.74 17.58
C ASP A 152 -6.72 5.82 16.64
N PHE A 153 -6.80 5.60 15.34
CA PHE A 153 -6.36 6.56 14.34
C PHE A 153 -7.28 7.79 14.27
N GLU A 154 -8.59 7.62 14.41
CA GLU A 154 -9.52 8.73 14.53
C GLU A 154 -9.24 9.61 15.77
N VAL A 155 -8.93 8.99 16.92
CA VAL A 155 -8.55 9.71 18.14
C VAL A 155 -7.30 10.53 17.93
N LEU A 156 -6.29 9.96 17.22
CA LEU A 156 -5.08 10.68 16.87
C LEU A 156 -5.39 11.91 15.99
N LEU A 157 -6.18 11.72 14.93
CA LEU A 157 -6.51 12.78 13.98
C LEU A 157 -7.39 13.88 14.60
N LYS A 158 -8.22 13.59 15.59
CA LYS A 158 -9.04 14.59 16.30
C LYS A 158 -8.22 15.65 17.03
N LYS A 159 -6.92 15.41 17.26
CA LYS A 159 -6.00 16.42 17.83
C LYS A 159 -5.70 17.55 16.84
N ALA A 160 -5.83 17.31 15.53
CA ALA A 160 -5.45 18.26 14.49
C ALA A 160 -6.58 18.59 13.50
N TYR A 161 -7.60 17.74 13.40
CA TYR A 161 -8.64 17.87 12.38
C TYR A 161 -10.04 17.78 12.96
N ARG A 162 -10.97 18.50 12.33
CA ARG A 162 -12.40 18.45 12.67
C ARG A 162 -13.01 17.10 12.22
N THR A 163 -14.09 16.68 12.90
CA THR A 163 -14.76 15.40 12.65
C THR A 163 -15.26 15.23 11.21
N ASP A 164 -15.73 16.31 10.56
CA ASP A 164 -16.19 16.28 9.16
C ASP A 164 -15.03 15.99 8.19
N ILE A 165 -13.84 16.49 8.47
CA ILE A 165 -12.63 16.20 7.70
C ILE A 165 -12.18 14.74 7.90
N ILE A 166 -12.21 14.25 9.14
CA ILE A 166 -11.85 12.86 9.47
C ILE A 166 -12.77 11.86 8.76
N LYS A 167 -14.08 12.15 8.70
CA LYS A 167 -15.03 11.34 7.91
C LYS A 167 -14.65 11.30 6.43
N LYS A 168 -14.22 12.43 5.84
CA LYS A 168 -13.75 12.49 4.46
C LYS A 168 -12.48 11.65 4.25
N PHE A 169 -11.57 11.60 5.23
CA PHE A 169 -10.41 10.70 5.18
C PHE A 169 -10.82 9.24 5.19
N GLY A 170 -11.79 8.84 6.03
CA GLY A 170 -12.36 7.49 6.04
C GLY A 170 -12.93 7.07 4.69
N LEU A 171 -13.73 7.93 4.07
CA LEU A 171 -14.29 7.69 2.74
C LEU A 171 -13.19 7.62 1.65
N ALA A 172 -12.21 8.54 1.69
CA ALA A 172 -11.15 8.60 0.69
C ALA A 172 -10.25 7.36 0.74
N GLN A 173 -9.91 6.87 1.93
CA GLN A 173 -9.04 5.72 2.10
C GLN A 173 -9.68 4.38 1.69
N ALA A 174 -11.01 4.30 1.68
CA ALA A 174 -11.73 3.10 1.26
C ALA A 174 -11.48 2.71 -0.21
N SER A 175 -11.23 3.71 -1.05
CA SER A 175 -10.92 3.48 -2.45
C SER A 175 -9.40 3.36 -2.66
N ARG A 176 -9.00 2.49 -3.59
CA ARG A 176 -7.59 2.41 -4.00
C ARG A 176 -7.10 3.75 -4.51
N PRO A 177 -5.84 4.13 -4.21
CA PRO A 177 -5.27 5.34 -4.76
C PRO A 177 -5.13 5.22 -6.28
N PRO A 178 -5.29 6.32 -7.00
CA PRO A 178 -4.96 6.33 -8.42
C PRO A 178 -3.46 6.07 -8.62
N LEU A 179 -3.10 5.58 -9.79
CA LEU A 179 -1.70 5.45 -10.20
C LEU A 179 -1.33 6.67 -11.02
N ASP A 180 -0.44 7.50 -10.46
CA ASP A 180 0.07 8.68 -11.12
C ASP A 180 1.50 8.44 -11.58
N LEU A 181 1.86 8.98 -12.75
CA LEU A 181 3.15 8.87 -13.39
C LEU A 181 3.72 10.26 -13.65
N THR A 182 5.01 10.44 -13.41
CA THR A 182 5.77 11.62 -13.80
C THR A 182 6.66 11.25 -14.97
N LEU A 183 6.67 12.07 -16.02
CA LEU A 183 7.46 11.83 -17.22
C LEU A 183 8.87 12.40 -17.08
N ARG A 184 9.85 11.71 -17.68
CA ARG A 184 11.21 12.19 -17.81
C ARG A 184 11.28 13.40 -18.76
N ASP A 185 10.49 13.37 -19.83
CA ASP A 185 10.36 14.45 -20.81
C ASP A 185 8.90 14.90 -20.91
N GLU A 186 8.59 16.07 -20.40
CA GLU A 186 7.23 16.61 -20.38
C GLU A 186 6.66 16.87 -21.79
N ARG A 187 7.49 17.00 -22.82
CA ARG A 187 7.06 17.13 -24.21
C ARG A 187 6.30 15.90 -24.70
N LEU A 188 6.54 14.75 -24.10
CA LEU A 188 5.87 13.47 -24.43
C LEU A 188 4.53 13.27 -23.68
N THR A 189 4.11 14.22 -22.85
CA THR A 189 2.92 14.09 -21.99
C THR A 189 1.66 13.70 -22.77
N LYS A 190 1.37 14.39 -23.85
CA LYS A 190 0.16 14.10 -24.69
C LYS A 190 0.25 12.71 -25.32
N ASN A 191 1.42 12.30 -25.81
CA ASN A 191 1.62 10.99 -26.43
C ASN A 191 1.38 9.87 -25.43
N TYR A 192 1.99 9.97 -24.24
CA TYR A 192 1.81 8.97 -23.18
C TYR A 192 0.41 9.00 -22.57
N ALA A 193 -0.26 10.15 -22.50
CA ALA A 193 -1.64 10.22 -22.06
C ALA A 193 -2.57 9.37 -22.96
N ASN A 194 -2.41 9.47 -24.28
CA ASN A 194 -3.17 8.66 -25.25
C ASN A 194 -2.76 7.17 -25.19
N LEU A 195 -1.44 6.88 -25.17
CA LEU A 195 -0.92 5.52 -25.20
C LEU A 195 -1.33 4.71 -23.95
N LEU A 196 -1.36 5.35 -22.79
CA LEU A 196 -1.64 4.72 -21.51
C LEU A 196 -3.09 4.85 -21.07
N ASP A 197 -3.95 5.54 -21.83
CA ASP A 197 -5.31 5.90 -21.44
C ASP A 197 -5.30 6.62 -20.07
N ALA A 198 -4.65 7.77 -20.03
CA ALA A 198 -4.40 8.52 -18.83
C ALA A 198 -4.90 9.97 -18.93
N LYS A 199 -5.37 10.50 -17.79
CA LYS A 199 -5.72 11.91 -17.65
C LYS A 199 -4.46 12.72 -17.33
N ILE A 200 -4.26 13.82 -18.06
CA ILE A 200 -3.22 14.81 -17.71
C ILE A 200 -3.70 15.64 -16.52
N LEU A 201 -2.89 15.69 -15.47
CA LEU A 201 -3.12 16.49 -14.27
C LEU A 201 -2.52 17.90 -14.42
N PRO A 202 -2.92 18.89 -13.59
CA PRO A 202 -2.41 20.26 -13.67
C PRO A 202 -0.88 20.37 -13.54
N SER A 203 -0.24 19.39 -12.92
CA SER A 203 1.23 19.30 -12.81
C SER A 203 1.91 18.74 -14.07
N GLY A 204 1.19 18.34 -15.10
CA GLY A 204 1.73 17.56 -16.22
C GLY A 204 1.88 16.05 -15.93
N SER A 205 1.70 15.61 -14.68
CA SER A 205 1.69 14.17 -14.36
C SER A 205 0.50 13.48 -15.01
N LEU A 206 0.64 12.19 -15.30
CA LEU A 206 -0.41 11.37 -15.88
C LEU A 206 -1.10 10.54 -14.81
N ARG A 207 -2.44 10.56 -14.78
CA ARG A 207 -3.24 9.66 -13.92
C ARG A 207 -3.87 8.58 -14.76
N LEU A 208 -3.51 7.33 -14.52
CA LEU A 208 -4.11 6.20 -15.23
C LEU A 208 -5.59 6.06 -14.87
N LEU A 209 -6.44 5.83 -15.89
CA LEU A 209 -7.88 5.59 -15.70
C LEU A 209 -8.14 4.17 -15.18
N HIS A 210 -7.27 3.23 -15.51
CA HIS A 210 -7.37 1.83 -15.10
C HIS A 210 -6.10 1.35 -14.41
N GLN A 211 -6.27 0.54 -13.35
CA GLN A 211 -5.13 -0.11 -12.70
C GLN A 211 -4.58 -1.22 -13.60
N ARG A 212 -3.28 -1.16 -13.88
CA ARG A 212 -2.54 -2.13 -14.69
C ARG A 212 -1.22 -2.47 -13.99
N GLN A 213 -0.61 -3.58 -14.37
CA GLN A 213 0.72 -3.93 -13.89
C GLN A 213 1.74 -2.93 -14.43
N VAL A 214 2.37 -2.17 -13.53
CA VAL A 214 3.28 -1.05 -13.85
C VAL A 214 4.40 -1.47 -14.80
N SER A 215 5.06 -2.60 -14.53
CA SER A 215 6.17 -3.10 -15.35
C SER A 215 5.79 -3.57 -16.77
N LYS A 216 4.48 -3.67 -17.07
CA LYS A 216 3.98 -4.01 -18.42
C LYS A 216 3.46 -2.80 -19.20
N LEU A 217 3.51 -1.62 -18.60
CA LEU A 217 3.07 -0.39 -19.26
C LEU A 217 4.14 0.08 -20.25
N ALA A 218 3.68 0.59 -21.40
CA ALA A 218 4.58 1.16 -22.41
C ALA A 218 5.44 2.29 -21.81
N GLY A 219 6.73 2.32 -22.15
CA GLY A 219 7.69 3.29 -21.65
C GLY A 219 8.32 2.96 -20.29
N TYR A 220 7.90 1.89 -19.59
CA TYR A 220 8.48 1.52 -18.31
C TYR A 220 9.97 1.10 -18.45
N ASP A 221 10.24 0.12 -19.31
CA ASP A 221 11.60 -0.39 -19.54
C ASP A 221 12.49 0.64 -20.25
N MET A 222 11.90 1.55 -21.02
CA MET A 222 12.60 2.66 -21.66
C MET A 222 12.94 3.79 -20.68
N GLY A 223 12.39 3.75 -19.46
CA GLY A 223 12.64 4.77 -18.44
C GLY A 223 12.00 6.11 -18.71
N ASP A 224 10.96 6.18 -19.56
CA ASP A 224 10.34 7.44 -19.97
C ASP A 224 9.51 8.10 -18.88
N TRP A 225 9.20 7.35 -17.85
CA TRP A 225 8.42 7.80 -16.69
C TRP A 225 8.70 6.95 -15.44
N TRP A 226 8.23 7.43 -14.28
CA TRP A 226 8.21 6.69 -13.02
C TRP A 226 6.90 6.92 -12.28
N VAL A 227 6.59 6.02 -11.35
CA VAL A 227 5.42 6.16 -10.46
C VAL A 227 5.72 7.23 -9.41
N GLN A 228 4.91 8.27 -9.40
CA GLN A 228 4.99 9.34 -8.41
C GLN A 228 3.60 9.94 -8.21
N ASP A 229 3.15 9.99 -6.95
CA ASP A 229 1.89 10.65 -6.61
C ASP A 229 1.90 12.12 -7.02
N PHE A 230 0.77 12.61 -7.51
CA PHE A 230 0.61 14.02 -7.86
C PHE A 230 1.09 14.94 -6.73
N SER A 231 0.66 14.67 -5.48
CA SER A 231 1.06 15.49 -4.32
C SER A 231 2.56 15.44 -4.06
N ALA A 232 3.20 14.29 -4.29
CA ALA A 232 4.65 14.13 -4.13
C ALA A 232 5.46 14.85 -5.21
N SER A 233 4.85 15.17 -6.36
CA SER A 233 5.50 15.92 -7.43
C SER A 233 5.50 17.46 -7.21
N ILE A 234 4.61 17.97 -6.35
CA ILE A 234 4.41 19.40 -6.14
C ILE A 234 5.64 20.09 -5.53
N PRO A 235 6.33 19.56 -4.49
CA PRO A 235 7.46 20.24 -3.87
C PRO A 235 8.57 20.64 -4.85
N VAL A 236 8.91 19.76 -5.79
CA VAL A 236 9.92 20.06 -6.82
C VAL A 236 9.45 21.18 -7.77
N ARG A 237 8.17 21.19 -8.11
CA ARG A 237 7.60 22.24 -8.99
C ARG A 237 7.57 23.62 -8.32
N LEU A 238 7.47 23.68 -7.00
CA LEU A 238 7.50 24.93 -6.25
C LEU A 238 8.87 25.58 -6.24
N LEU A 239 9.94 24.87 -6.59
CA LEU A 239 11.28 25.44 -6.72
C LEU A 239 11.42 26.33 -7.97
N GLY A 240 10.48 26.26 -8.92
CA GLY A 240 10.52 27.05 -10.15
C GLY A 240 11.54 26.53 -11.17
N ASP A 241 12.24 27.44 -11.84
CA ASP A 241 13.30 27.07 -12.76
C ASP A 241 14.55 26.67 -11.98
N ILE A 242 14.91 25.39 -12.10
CA ILE A 242 16.04 24.78 -11.39
C ILE A 242 17.14 24.30 -12.33
N ASN A 243 17.08 24.68 -13.60
CA ASN A 243 18.06 24.26 -14.58
C ASN A 243 19.47 24.75 -14.20
N GLY A 244 20.41 23.83 -14.08
CA GLY A 244 21.81 24.08 -13.70
C GLY A 244 22.05 24.30 -12.19
N LEU A 245 21.01 24.36 -11.36
CA LEU A 245 21.15 24.56 -9.91
C LEU A 245 21.72 23.31 -9.22
N GLN A 246 22.56 23.53 -8.22
CA GLN A 246 23.05 22.50 -7.29
C GLN A 246 22.02 22.25 -6.21
N ILE A 247 21.40 21.07 -6.20
CA ILE A 247 20.32 20.76 -5.25
C ILE A 247 20.66 19.55 -4.40
N LEU A 248 20.47 19.68 -3.09
CA LEU A 248 20.55 18.58 -2.13
C LEU A 248 19.16 17.98 -1.92
N ASP A 249 19.01 16.67 -2.19
CA ASP A 249 17.79 15.91 -1.91
C ASP A 249 18.04 14.98 -0.71
N VAL A 250 17.39 15.27 0.42
CA VAL A 250 17.57 14.58 1.70
C VAL A 250 16.46 13.56 1.92
N CYS A 251 16.83 12.34 2.36
CA CYS A 251 15.94 11.18 2.45
C CYS A 251 15.39 10.77 1.08
N ALA A 252 16.26 10.77 0.08
CA ALA A 252 15.93 10.79 -1.35
C ALA A 252 15.21 9.52 -1.87
N ALA A 253 15.46 8.35 -1.27
CA ALA A 253 14.94 7.10 -1.80
C ALA A 253 13.40 6.96 -1.61
N PRO A 254 12.73 6.39 -2.60
CA PRO A 254 13.18 5.61 -3.75
C PRO A 254 13.59 6.43 -4.99
N GLY A 255 13.64 7.77 -4.93
CA GLY A 255 14.16 8.62 -5.98
C GLY A 255 13.14 9.37 -6.83
N GLY A 256 11.85 9.34 -6.48
CA GLY A 256 10.81 10.02 -7.27
C GLY A 256 11.07 11.54 -7.41
N LYS A 257 11.43 12.22 -6.33
CA LYS A 257 11.79 13.64 -6.34
C LYS A 257 13.18 13.88 -6.93
N THR A 258 14.16 13.02 -6.61
CA THR A 258 15.51 13.05 -7.24
C THR A 258 15.42 13.01 -8.76
N MET A 259 14.68 12.01 -9.30
CA MET A 259 14.47 11.89 -10.76
C MET A 259 13.80 13.13 -11.34
N GLN A 260 12.83 13.70 -10.64
CA GLN A 260 12.14 14.92 -11.08
C GLN A 260 13.07 16.12 -11.09
N LEU A 261 13.92 16.31 -10.08
CA LEU A 261 14.93 17.37 -10.03
C LEU A 261 15.89 17.26 -11.20
N VAL A 262 16.46 16.07 -11.42
CA VAL A 262 17.40 15.81 -12.52
C VAL A 262 16.75 16.00 -13.88
N ALA A 263 15.52 15.50 -14.08
CA ALA A 263 14.78 15.67 -15.33
C ALA A 263 14.49 17.14 -15.68
N ASN A 264 14.41 18.01 -14.66
CA ASN A 264 14.27 19.46 -14.81
C ASN A 264 15.64 20.20 -14.89
N GLY A 265 16.75 19.46 -15.09
CA GLY A 265 18.05 20.04 -15.35
C GLY A 265 18.91 20.38 -14.15
N ALA A 266 18.46 20.04 -12.92
CA ALA A 266 19.28 20.27 -11.73
C ALA A 266 20.46 19.29 -11.63
N VAL A 267 21.55 19.71 -11.02
CA VAL A 267 22.67 18.88 -10.57
C VAL A 267 22.38 18.43 -9.13
N VAL A 268 22.08 17.14 -8.94
CA VAL A 268 21.52 16.66 -7.67
C VAL A 268 22.50 15.81 -6.89
N THR A 269 22.69 16.14 -5.62
CA THR A 269 23.27 15.27 -4.60
C THR A 269 22.11 14.68 -3.76
N ALA A 270 21.98 13.36 -3.76
CA ALA A 270 20.92 12.64 -3.07
C ALA A 270 21.49 11.88 -1.85
N ILE A 271 20.93 12.13 -0.67
CA ILE A 271 21.34 11.49 0.58
C ILE A 271 20.26 10.53 1.07
N GLU A 272 20.66 9.30 1.39
CA GLU A 272 19.78 8.28 1.96
C GLU A 272 20.57 7.43 2.98
N VAL A 273 20.08 7.34 4.20
CA VAL A 273 20.74 6.60 5.28
C VAL A 273 20.74 5.08 5.09
N SER A 274 19.69 4.55 4.47
CA SER A 274 19.54 3.11 4.26
C SER A 274 20.24 2.62 3.01
N LYS A 275 21.30 1.78 3.16
CA LYS A 275 21.99 1.15 2.03
C LYS A 275 21.04 0.45 1.06
N ARG A 276 20.02 -0.24 1.58
CA ARG A 276 19.02 -0.92 0.77
C ARG A 276 18.17 0.06 -0.05
N ARG A 277 17.73 1.16 0.56
CA ARG A 277 16.95 2.20 -0.14
C ARG A 277 17.82 2.98 -1.13
N SER A 278 19.10 3.24 -0.80
CA SER A 278 20.07 3.83 -1.75
C SER A 278 20.27 2.96 -2.99
N LYS A 279 20.30 1.64 -2.84
CA LYS A 279 20.35 0.72 -3.98
C LYS A 279 19.11 0.86 -4.88
N LEU A 280 17.91 0.92 -4.28
CA LEU A 280 16.67 1.14 -5.04
C LEU A 280 16.65 2.48 -5.77
N LEU A 281 17.16 3.54 -5.14
CA LEU A 281 17.35 4.85 -5.78
C LEU A 281 18.27 4.74 -7.01
N SER A 282 19.42 4.07 -6.86
CA SER A 282 20.38 3.84 -7.95
C SER A 282 19.75 3.05 -9.11
N GLU A 283 18.98 1.98 -8.80
CA GLU A 283 18.28 1.19 -9.82
C GLU A 283 17.24 2.01 -10.59
N ASN A 284 16.49 2.89 -9.89
CA ASN A 284 15.51 3.76 -10.52
C ASN A 284 16.16 4.82 -11.41
N LEU A 285 17.25 5.43 -10.98
CA LEU A 285 18.03 6.38 -11.79
C LEU A 285 18.59 5.69 -13.03
N LEU A 286 19.18 4.50 -12.88
CA LEU A 286 19.70 3.72 -13.99
C LEU A 286 18.61 3.40 -15.02
N ARG A 287 17.43 2.92 -14.55
CA ARG A 287 16.30 2.60 -15.44
C ARG A 287 15.81 3.81 -16.23
N THR A 288 15.80 4.99 -15.61
CA THR A 288 15.32 6.23 -16.25
C THR A 288 16.40 6.96 -17.04
N GLY A 289 17.67 6.48 -17.03
CA GLY A 289 18.79 7.15 -17.68
C GLY A 289 19.12 8.51 -17.08
N LEU A 290 18.74 8.75 -15.81
CA LEU A 290 19.02 9.97 -15.06
C LEU A 290 20.21 9.76 -14.13
N MET A 291 20.97 10.81 -13.83
CA MET A 291 22.16 10.73 -13.00
C MET A 291 22.12 11.72 -11.84
N ALA A 292 22.38 11.22 -10.64
CA ALA A 292 22.56 12.02 -9.44
C ALA A 292 23.76 11.49 -8.65
N HIS A 293 24.40 12.33 -7.85
CA HIS A 293 25.42 11.91 -6.91
C HIS A 293 24.75 11.34 -5.65
N ILE A 294 24.93 10.02 -5.40
CA ILE A 294 24.29 9.36 -4.25
C ILE A 294 25.29 9.24 -3.11
N LYS A 295 24.96 9.79 -1.94
CA LYS A 295 25.68 9.59 -0.68
C LYS A 295 24.82 8.72 0.26
N THR A 296 25.38 7.57 0.70
CA THR A 296 24.69 6.68 1.65
C THR A 296 25.19 6.96 3.06
N GLU A 297 24.57 7.93 3.72
CA GLU A 297 24.97 8.42 5.04
C GLU A 297 23.79 9.03 5.80
N ASP A 298 23.96 9.19 7.11
CA ASP A 298 23.03 9.93 7.95
C ASP A 298 23.33 11.42 7.89
N ILE A 299 22.41 12.20 7.32
CA ILE A 299 22.57 13.66 7.19
C ILE A 299 22.79 14.36 8.54
N CYS A 300 22.22 13.83 9.63
CA CYS A 300 22.38 14.42 10.95
C CYS A 300 23.82 14.29 11.50
N ASN A 301 24.56 13.33 10.99
CA ASN A 301 25.95 13.07 11.36
C ASN A 301 26.96 13.45 10.26
N SER A 302 26.48 13.92 9.13
CA SER A 302 27.31 14.29 7.97
C SER A 302 27.91 15.68 8.17
N LYS A 303 29.21 15.82 7.83
CA LYS A 303 29.87 17.11 7.75
C LYS A 303 29.73 17.61 6.30
N MET A 304 28.69 18.42 6.08
CA MET A 304 28.45 19.04 4.77
C MET A 304 29.30 20.30 4.65
N GLU A 305 30.30 20.29 3.80
CA GLU A 305 31.12 21.46 3.47
C GLU A 305 30.65 22.15 2.17
N GLU A 306 29.87 21.43 1.37
CA GLU A 306 29.35 21.89 0.09
C GLU A 306 28.14 22.81 0.30
N LEU A 307 28.06 23.88 -0.49
CA LEU A 307 26.90 24.77 -0.54
C LEU A 307 25.98 24.36 -1.69
N TYR A 308 24.68 24.48 -1.48
CA TYR A 308 23.64 24.17 -2.46
C TYR A 308 22.75 25.38 -2.69
N ASP A 309 22.24 25.54 -3.91
CA ASP A 309 21.29 26.59 -4.26
C ASP A 309 19.91 26.33 -3.61
N ALA A 310 19.55 25.04 -3.44
CA ALA A 310 18.34 24.65 -2.73
C ALA A 310 18.53 23.29 -2.02
N VAL A 311 17.73 23.07 -0.98
CA VAL A 311 17.68 21.81 -0.23
C VAL A 311 16.25 21.32 -0.19
N LEU A 312 16.01 20.10 -0.70
CA LEU A 312 14.74 19.42 -0.59
C LEU A 312 14.81 18.37 0.53
N VAL A 313 13.94 18.49 1.53
CA VAL A 313 13.90 17.60 2.68
C VAL A 313 12.54 16.85 2.70
N ASP A 314 12.57 15.55 2.39
CA ASP A 314 11.40 14.67 2.50
C ASP A 314 11.63 13.67 3.65
N ALA A 315 11.72 14.21 4.86
CA ALA A 315 12.07 13.48 6.05
C ALA A 315 10.99 12.44 6.45
N PRO A 316 11.39 11.31 7.06
CA PRO A 316 10.44 10.36 7.64
C PRO A 316 9.49 11.05 8.63
N CYS A 317 8.20 10.73 8.52
CA CYS A 317 7.16 11.25 9.41
C CYS A 317 6.12 10.16 9.67
N SER A 318 5.06 10.46 10.44
CA SER A 318 3.93 9.55 10.67
C SER A 318 3.18 9.16 9.39
N SER A 319 3.45 9.82 8.27
CA SER A 319 2.88 9.54 6.94
C SER A 319 1.34 9.51 6.89
N THR A 320 0.67 10.17 7.83
CA THR A 320 -0.81 10.16 7.96
C THR A 320 -1.52 10.59 6.69
N GLY A 321 -0.92 11.49 5.90
CA GLY A 321 -1.44 11.90 4.59
C GLY A 321 -1.40 10.80 3.53
N THR A 322 -0.68 9.70 3.76
CA THR A 322 -0.52 8.59 2.81
C THR A 322 -1.39 7.37 3.11
N ILE A 323 -2.31 7.42 4.08
CA ILE A 323 -3.15 6.28 4.49
C ILE A 323 -3.95 5.66 3.34
N ARG A 324 -4.25 6.45 2.32
CA ARG A 324 -4.89 5.94 1.10
C ARG A 324 -3.99 4.97 0.32
N ARG A 325 -2.66 5.13 0.37
CA ARG A 325 -1.68 4.20 -0.20
C ARG A 325 -1.31 3.11 0.78
N ASN A 326 -0.99 3.51 1.99
CA ASN A 326 -0.49 2.69 3.08
C ASN A 326 -1.61 2.48 4.09
N CYS A 327 -2.61 1.65 3.74
CA CYS A 327 -3.80 1.45 4.56
C CYS A 327 -3.53 0.74 5.90
N ASP A 328 -2.36 0.15 6.05
CA ASP A 328 -1.85 -0.45 7.28
C ASP A 328 -1.43 0.58 8.33
N LEU A 329 -1.07 1.81 7.95
CA LEU A 329 -0.64 2.86 8.89
C LEU A 329 -1.65 3.12 10.03
N GLN A 330 -2.93 3.00 9.77
CA GLN A 330 -3.96 3.20 10.79
C GLN A 330 -4.01 2.12 11.90
N PHE A 331 -3.23 1.05 11.75
CA PHE A 331 -3.16 -0.07 12.70
C PHE A 331 -1.79 -0.19 13.39
N LEU A 332 -0.84 0.67 13.01
CA LEU A 332 0.47 0.76 13.63
C LEU A 332 0.42 1.63 14.88
N GLU A 333 1.44 1.52 15.72
CA GLU A 333 1.60 2.46 16.83
C GLU A 333 1.93 3.86 16.28
N PRO A 334 1.32 4.93 16.82
CA PRO A 334 1.71 6.29 16.46
C PRO A 334 3.19 6.49 16.83
N LEU A 335 3.96 7.08 15.90
CA LEU A 335 5.31 7.56 16.18
C LEU A 335 5.30 8.71 17.19
#